data_571518184c54e4ba6e16004517768269
#
_entry.id   571518184c54e4ba6e16004517768269
#
_cell.length_a   1.000
_cell.length_b   1.000
_cell.length_c   1.000
_cell.angle_alpha   90.00
_cell.angle_beta   90.00
_cell.angle_gamma   90.00
#
_symmetry.space_group_name_H-M   'P 1'
#
loop_
_entity.id
_entity.type
_entity.pdbx_description
1 polymer ?
#
loop_
_entity_poly.entity_id
_entity_poly.type
_entity_poly.pdbx_seq_one_letter_code
_entity_poly.pdbx_strand_id
1 'polypeptide(L)'
;MANNVNVKKLETDLWESADLLRAGSKLTSNQYCMPVLGLIFLRYAYSRFKLVEQEILKDRPVRGGRVLPVEQSDFAEKSALFLPKEAQYNYLVNLPANIPEQGLTGIEGNPLNSLGEVVNNAMELVEQQSEQLQGVLPKDYTIFSDELLGELLRIFNNDALDDVGGDVIGRIYEYFLNKFAKNVAQDDGVFFTPKSLVKMIVNVLEPAHGVLLDPACGSGGMFVQTGDFVNHAGMIANNTMTFYGQEKVEYNAKLCLMNMAVHGLTGVIKSGDEANTFYHDAHNLNGCCDYVMANPPFNVDKVKSESAQSAGRLPFGLPGVNKVKEIGNANYLWVSYFYSYLNEHGRAGFVMASSATDSQGKDKDIREKLIQTGHVDVMMSVGNNFFYTKSLPCSLWFLDKGKPEQLLDTVLFIDARNYYTVVDRTQNEWSDWQLKNLNAIVWLYRGEVDKYEGLLAEYHAELADDRPFAEIQAALEQNVQAKREEAKAAVEAAPRKERKATQEKFDKELEALNEKLTVAKEAVWLTEKFGEGVYQDIPGLCKVASRDTILNEKGASLTPGAYVGVAPVEDDGVDFAQRMKEIHKELLELQAESNRLMETISKNLEEMGV
;
A
#
# COMPACT_ATOMS: atom_id res chain seq x y z
N MET A 1 -5.57 18.33 -24.98
CA MET A 1 -4.20 18.45 -24.39
C MET A 1 -4.42 18.27 -22.90
N ALA A 2 -4.18 17.07 -22.38
CA ALA A 2 -4.25 16.84 -20.94
C ALA A 2 -3.14 17.65 -20.27
N ASN A 3 -3.50 18.58 -19.38
CA ASN A 3 -2.56 19.23 -18.50
C ASN A 3 -1.86 18.14 -17.70
N ASN A 4 -0.55 18.01 -17.86
CA ASN A 4 0.27 17.05 -17.12
C ASN A 4 0.40 17.59 -15.68
N VAL A 5 -0.66 17.38 -14.88
CA VAL A 5 -0.66 17.72 -13.45
C VAL A 5 0.33 16.77 -12.78
N ASN A 6 1.36 17.32 -12.17
CA ASN A 6 2.27 16.51 -11.35
C ASN A 6 1.53 16.06 -10.09
N VAL A 7 0.95 14.87 -10.14
CA VAL A 7 0.11 14.32 -9.09
C VAL A 7 0.88 14.19 -7.77
N LYS A 8 2.16 13.79 -7.80
CA LYS A 8 3.01 13.73 -6.58
C LYS A 8 3.14 15.08 -5.89
N LYS A 9 3.26 16.16 -6.69
CA LYS A 9 3.31 17.51 -6.14
C LYS A 9 1.96 17.91 -5.54
N LEU A 10 0.87 17.60 -6.23
CA LEU A 10 -0.48 17.89 -5.74
C LEU A 10 -0.77 17.16 -4.41
N GLU A 11 -0.41 15.87 -4.30
CA GLU A 11 -0.51 15.08 -3.07
C GLU A 11 0.24 15.77 -1.91
N THR A 12 1.46 16.23 -2.16
CA THR A 12 2.30 16.89 -1.15
C THR A 12 1.73 18.25 -0.76
N ASP A 13 1.36 19.10 -1.72
CA ASP A 13 0.85 20.45 -1.48
C ASP A 13 -0.47 20.40 -0.67
N LEU A 14 -1.37 19.46 -1.00
CA LEU A 14 -2.62 19.25 -0.27
C LEU A 14 -2.37 18.77 1.16
N TRP A 15 -1.45 17.83 1.34
CA TRP A 15 -1.09 17.33 2.67
C TRP A 15 -0.48 18.42 3.55
N GLU A 16 0.51 19.16 3.04
CA GLU A 16 1.18 20.22 3.79
C GLU A 16 0.18 21.30 4.23
N SER A 17 -0.75 21.66 3.34
CA SER A 17 -1.81 22.62 3.66
C SER A 17 -2.75 22.11 4.76
N ALA A 18 -3.19 20.85 4.66
CA ALA A 18 -4.07 20.24 5.66
C ALA A 18 -3.35 20.03 7.02
N ASP A 19 -2.09 19.58 7.01
CA ASP A 19 -1.31 19.36 8.23
C ASP A 19 -0.96 20.68 8.96
N LEU A 20 -0.73 21.75 8.20
CA LEU A 20 -0.54 23.08 8.76
C LEU A 20 -1.80 23.55 9.52
N LEU A 21 -3.00 23.33 8.98
CA LEU A 21 -4.26 23.64 9.65
C LEU A 21 -4.46 22.78 10.91
N ARG A 22 -4.08 21.49 10.85
CA ARG A 22 -4.10 20.61 12.02
C ARG A 22 -3.23 21.15 13.15
N ALA A 23 -2.00 21.54 12.83
CA ALA A 23 -1.06 22.09 13.83
C ALA A 23 -1.62 23.33 14.55
N GLY A 24 -2.43 24.15 13.86
CA GLY A 24 -3.12 25.30 14.44
C GLY A 24 -4.38 24.97 15.25
N SER A 25 -4.97 23.79 15.07
CA SER A 25 -6.29 23.43 15.59
C SER A 25 -6.31 22.88 17.02
N LYS A 26 -5.19 22.47 17.58
CA LYS A 26 -5.04 21.70 18.84
C LYS A 26 -5.68 20.29 18.80
N LEU A 27 -6.15 19.81 17.66
CA LEU A 27 -6.69 18.46 17.50
C LEU A 27 -5.55 17.44 17.41
N THR A 28 -5.77 16.26 17.99
CA THR A 28 -4.87 15.12 17.83
C THR A 28 -4.98 14.55 16.42
N SER A 29 -3.95 13.82 15.96
CA SER A 29 -3.98 13.16 14.66
C SER A 29 -5.18 12.20 14.52
N ASN A 30 -5.55 11.50 15.59
CA ASN A 30 -6.71 10.60 15.61
C ASN A 30 -8.03 11.34 15.39
N GLN A 31 -8.23 12.47 16.07
CA GLN A 31 -9.45 13.28 15.93
C GLN A 31 -9.57 13.93 14.54
N TYR A 32 -8.43 14.19 13.90
CA TYR A 32 -8.36 14.88 12.61
C TYR A 32 -8.44 13.94 11.40
N CYS A 33 -7.93 12.72 11.54
CA CYS A 33 -7.76 11.76 10.46
C CYS A 33 -9.09 11.39 9.76
N MET A 34 -10.04 10.86 10.51
CA MET A 34 -11.30 10.36 9.94
C MET A 34 -12.13 11.48 9.30
N PRO A 35 -12.33 12.65 9.93
CA PRO A 35 -13.03 13.76 9.30
C PRO A 35 -12.38 14.24 8.01
N VAL A 36 -11.05 14.37 7.95
CA VAL A 36 -10.35 14.80 6.72
C VAL A 36 -10.48 13.76 5.61
N LEU A 37 -10.33 12.48 5.92
CA LEU A 37 -10.57 11.41 4.94
C LEU A 37 -12.02 11.41 4.46
N GLY A 38 -12.98 11.73 5.32
CA GLY A 38 -14.38 11.92 4.96
C GLY A 38 -14.59 13.08 3.97
N LEU A 39 -13.90 14.23 4.16
CA LEU A 39 -13.97 15.34 3.20
C LEU A 39 -13.37 14.97 1.84
N ILE A 40 -12.25 14.26 1.82
CA ILE A 40 -11.64 13.76 0.57
C ILE A 40 -12.60 12.77 -0.11
N PHE A 41 -13.21 11.87 0.67
CA PHE A 41 -14.24 10.96 0.17
C PHE A 41 -15.43 11.72 -0.46
N LEU A 42 -15.97 12.72 0.23
CA LEU A 42 -17.09 13.53 -0.28
C LEU A 42 -16.69 14.29 -1.56
N ARG A 43 -15.46 14.79 -1.63
CA ARG A 43 -14.92 15.43 -2.85
C ARG A 43 -14.81 14.44 -4.02
N TYR A 44 -14.36 13.22 -3.74
CA TYR A 44 -14.35 12.12 -4.72
C TYR A 44 -15.76 11.80 -5.22
N ALA A 45 -16.69 11.57 -4.29
CA ALA A 45 -18.07 11.26 -4.63
C ALA A 45 -18.71 12.36 -5.51
N TYR A 46 -18.41 13.62 -5.22
CA TYR A 46 -18.88 14.76 -6.00
C TYR A 46 -18.26 14.80 -7.41
N SER A 47 -16.96 14.58 -7.56
CA SER A 47 -16.32 14.52 -8.87
C SER A 47 -16.90 13.38 -9.71
N ARG A 48 -17.09 12.22 -9.11
CA ARG A 48 -17.70 11.07 -9.80
C ARG A 48 -19.17 11.35 -10.18
N PHE A 49 -19.93 11.95 -9.27
CA PHE A 49 -21.31 12.40 -9.53
C PHE A 49 -21.37 13.32 -10.75
N LYS A 50 -20.53 14.35 -10.82
CA LYS A 50 -20.51 15.29 -11.96
C LYS A 50 -20.22 14.62 -13.30
N LEU A 51 -19.26 13.71 -13.34
CA LEU A 51 -18.93 12.97 -14.56
C LEU A 51 -20.11 12.12 -15.04
N VAL A 52 -20.73 11.37 -14.14
CA VAL A 52 -21.88 10.52 -14.46
C VAL A 52 -23.10 11.35 -14.81
N GLU A 53 -23.35 12.47 -14.12
CA GLU A 53 -24.42 13.41 -14.48
C GLU A 53 -24.28 13.93 -15.91
N GLN A 54 -23.06 14.32 -16.32
CA GLN A 54 -22.80 14.78 -17.69
C GLN A 54 -23.04 13.66 -18.72
N GLU A 55 -22.67 12.43 -18.41
CA GLU A 55 -22.96 11.29 -19.30
C GLU A 55 -24.46 11.03 -19.44
N ILE A 56 -25.20 11.02 -18.31
CA ILE A 56 -26.66 10.84 -18.32
C ILE A 56 -27.34 11.94 -19.13
N LEU A 57 -26.92 13.20 -18.94
CA LEU A 57 -27.52 14.35 -19.63
C LEU A 57 -27.29 14.34 -21.15
N LYS A 58 -26.18 13.75 -21.64
CA LYS A 58 -25.92 13.61 -23.10
C LYS A 58 -26.96 12.73 -23.79
N ASP A 59 -27.40 11.68 -23.10
CA ASP A 59 -28.33 10.68 -23.64
C ASP A 59 -29.80 10.97 -23.25
N ARG A 60 -30.08 12.03 -22.49
CA ARG A 60 -31.41 12.36 -21.97
C ARG A 60 -32.35 12.87 -23.07
N PRO A 61 -33.58 12.30 -23.17
CA PRO A 61 -34.55 12.82 -24.11
C PRO A 61 -35.05 14.20 -23.73
N VAL A 62 -35.17 15.07 -24.72
CA VAL A 62 -35.74 16.42 -24.55
C VAL A 62 -37.25 16.35 -24.78
N ARG A 63 -38.06 16.65 -23.77
CA ARG A 63 -39.53 16.75 -23.89
C ARG A 63 -39.98 18.21 -23.70
N GLY A 64 -40.67 18.75 -24.68
CA GLY A 64 -41.17 20.14 -24.63
C GLY A 64 -40.10 21.21 -24.48
N GLY A 65 -38.90 21.00 -25.03
CA GLY A 65 -37.77 21.93 -24.95
C GLY A 65 -37.03 21.93 -23.60
N ARG A 66 -37.34 21.02 -22.70
CA ARG A 66 -36.66 20.85 -21.41
C ARG A 66 -36.03 19.45 -21.31
N VAL A 67 -34.77 19.40 -20.86
CA VAL A 67 -34.10 18.16 -20.47
C VAL A 67 -34.73 17.68 -19.16
N LEU A 68 -35.08 16.40 -19.09
CA LEU A 68 -35.61 15.82 -17.84
C LEU A 68 -34.52 15.84 -16.75
N PRO A 69 -34.88 16.12 -15.46
CA PRO A 69 -33.92 16.06 -14.37
C PRO A 69 -33.35 14.64 -14.22
N VAL A 70 -32.13 14.55 -13.72
CA VAL A 70 -31.52 13.27 -13.36
C VAL A 70 -32.13 12.75 -12.08
N GLU A 71 -32.29 11.41 -11.98
CA GLU A 71 -32.86 10.73 -10.84
C GLU A 71 -31.86 9.74 -10.23
N GLN A 72 -32.08 9.32 -9.01
CA GLN A 72 -31.24 8.34 -8.30
C GLN A 72 -31.06 7.03 -9.08
N SER A 73 -32.13 6.55 -9.74
CA SER A 73 -32.11 5.35 -10.57
C SER A 73 -31.09 5.41 -11.72
N ASP A 74 -30.92 6.58 -12.32
CA ASP A 74 -29.98 6.78 -13.43
C ASP A 74 -28.52 6.57 -12.98
N PHE A 75 -28.20 6.98 -11.74
CA PHE A 75 -26.87 6.79 -11.15
C PHE A 75 -26.64 5.34 -10.71
N ALA A 76 -27.66 4.68 -10.19
CA ALA A 76 -27.57 3.28 -9.80
C ALA A 76 -27.22 2.37 -10.99
N GLU A 77 -27.79 2.61 -12.17
CA GLU A 77 -27.46 1.89 -13.41
C GLU A 77 -25.99 2.05 -13.83
N LYS A 78 -25.35 3.14 -13.43
CA LYS A 78 -23.94 3.45 -13.73
C LYS A 78 -22.99 3.15 -12.54
N SER A 79 -23.48 2.45 -11.51
CA SER A 79 -22.72 2.15 -10.28
C SER A 79 -22.08 3.40 -9.65
N ALA A 80 -22.84 4.51 -9.62
CA ALA A 80 -22.41 5.78 -9.05
C ALA A 80 -23.39 6.26 -7.97
N LEU A 81 -22.88 7.01 -7.01
CA LEU A 81 -23.69 7.63 -5.95
C LEU A 81 -24.43 8.84 -6.52
N PHE A 82 -25.75 8.91 -6.27
CA PHE A 82 -26.52 10.13 -6.43
C PHE A 82 -26.23 11.06 -5.26
N LEU A 83 -25.92 12.33 -5.52
CA LEU A 83 -25.69 13.32 -4.46
C LEU A 83 -26.83 14.36 -4.45
N PRO A 84 -27.69 14.36 -3.43
CA PRO A 84 -28.60 15.47 -3.19
C PRO A 84 -27.85 16.79 -3.12
N LYS A 85 -28.50 17.90 -3.46
CA LYS A 85 -27.88 19.22 -3.56
C LYS A 85 -27.08 19.57 -2.28
N GLU A 86 -27.62 19.27 -1.13
CA GLU A 86 -27.08 19.55 0.19
C GLU A 86 -25.84 18.70 0.52
N ALA A 87 -25.60 17.60 -0.21
CA ALA A 87 -24.41 16.75 -0.10
C ALA A 87 -23.37 17.04 -1.19
N GLN A 88 -23.64 17.94 -2.12
CA GLN A 88 -22.69 18.28 -3.17
C GLN A 88 -21.58 19.18 -2.62
N TYR A 89 -20.35 18.86 -2.96
CA TYR A 89 -19.17 19.53 -2.41
C TYR A 89 -19.15 21.03 -2.70
N ASN A 90 -19.52 21.44 -3.91
CA ASN A 90 -19.60 22.84 -4.30
C ASN A 90 -20.69 23.61 -3.53
N TYR A 91 -21.78 22.96 -3.11
CA TYR A 91 -22.79 23.57 -2.25
C TYR A 91 -22.17 23.92 -0.89
N LEU A 92 -21.46 22.99 -0.27
CA LEU A 92 -20.82 23.18 1.04
C LEU A 92 -19.77 24.30 1.03
N VAL A 93 -18.92 24.34 0.01
CA VAL A 93 -17.86 25.36 -0.12
C VAL A 93 -18.42 26.78 -0.31
N ASN A 94 -19.59 26.89 -0.97
CA ASN A 94 -20.21 28.18 -1.28
C ASN A 94 -21.21 28.66 -0.24
N LEU A 95 -21.35 27.97 0.89
CA LEU A 95 -22.22 28.43 1.98
C LEU A 95 -21.72 29.75 2.58
N PRO A 96 -22.63 30.68 2.93
CA PRO A 96 -22.27 31.89 3.64
C PRO A 96 -21.70 31.58 5.04
N ALA A 97 -20.86 32.47 5.54
CA ALA A 97 -20.22 32.29 6.86
C ALA A 97 -21.20 32.23 8.05
N ASN A 98 -22.35 32.87 7.91
CA ASN A 98 -23.39 32.85 8.98
C ASN A 98 -24.44 31.77 8.66
N ILE A 99 -24.18 30.56 9.08
CA ILE A 99 -25.07 29.40 8.85
C ILE A 99 -26.44 29.56 9.51
N PRO A 100 -26.58 30.03 10.77
CA PRO A 100 -27.90 30.20 11.40
C PRO A 100 -28.87 31.08 10.63
N GLU A 101 -28.36 32.12 9.96
CA GLU A 101 -29.23 33.05 9.18
C GLU A 101 -29.75 32.42 7.88
N GLN A 102 -29.19 31.29 7.46
CA GLN A 102 -29.63 30.60 6.23
C GLN A 102 -30.90 29.78 6.44
N GLY A 103 -31.30 29.51 7.66
CA GLY A 103 -32.50 28.72 7.99
C GLY A 103 -32.44 27.28 7.44
N LEU A 104 -31.24 26.68 7.39
CA LEU A 104 -31.03 25.34 6.92
C LEU A 104 -31.61 24.33 7.90
N THR A 105 -32.18 23.24 7.34
CA THR A 105 -32.73 22.14 8.14
C THR A 105 -32.10 20.81 7.69
N GLY A 106 -31.76 19.96 8.66
CA GLY A 106 -31.25 18.62 8.41
C GLY A 106 -32.35 17.61 8.04
N ILE A 107 -31.93 16.39 7.80
CA ILE A 107 -32.81 15.26 7.41
C ILE A 107 -33.95 15.05 8.40
N GLU A 108 -33.68 15.21 9.70
CA GLU A 108 -34.67 15.05 10.77
C GLU A 108 -35.54 16.31 11.01
N GLY A 109 -35.35 17.34 10.21
CA GLY A 109 -36.07 18.62 10.36
C GLY A 109 -35.49 19.56 11.40
N ASN A 110 -34.35 19.23 12.02
CA ASN A 110 -33.68 20.09 13.00
C ASN A 110 -32.98 21.26 12.30
N PRO A 111 -32.95 22.45 12.89
CA PRO A 111 -32.15 23.56 12.37
C PRO A 111 -30.65 23.23 12.42
N LEU A 112 -29.93 23.60 11.38
CA LEU A 112 -28.46 23.47 11.29
C LEU A 112 -27.84 24.83 11.63
N ASN A 113 -27.00 24.89 12.67
CA ASN A 113 -26.50 26.15 13.25
C ASN A 113 -24.99 26.36 13.04
N SER A 114 -24.27 25.36 12.50
CA SER A 114 -22.85 25.44 12.24
C SER A 114 -22.51 24.73 10.93
N LEU A 115 -21.36 25.07 10.33
CA LEU A 115 -20.86 24.39 9.16
C LEU A 115 -20.60 22.90 9.45
N GLY A 116 -20.15 22.57 10.67
CA GLY A 116 -19.97 21.20 11.11
C GLY A 116 -21.26 20.38 11.06
N GLU A 117 -22.40 20.96 11.53
CA GLU A 117 -23.71 20.29 11.44
C GLU A 117 -24.17 20.11 9.98
N VAL A 118 -23.91 21.07 9.12
CA VAL A 118 -24.23 20.95 7.69
C VAL A 118 -23.42 19.84 7.03
N VAL A 119 -22.12 19.72 7.33
CA VAL A 119 -21.29 18.63 6.81
C VAL A 119 -21.72 17.28 7.37
N ASN A 120 -22.07 17.18 8.65
CA ASN A 120 -22.64 15.96 9.22
C ASN A 120 -23.91 15.52 8.47
N ASN A 121 -24.81 16.47 8.21
CA ASN A 121 -26.03 16.21 7.43
C ASN A 121 -25.71 15.77 5.99
N ALA A 122 -24.70 16.35 5.36
CA ALA A 122 -24.25 15.93 4.03
C ALA A 122 -23.75 14.47 4.03
N MET A 123 -23.00 14.06 5.05
CA MET A 123 -22.55 12.68 5.20
C MET A 123 -23.73 11.71 5.37
N GLU A 124 -24.73 12.07 6.15
CA GLU A 124 -25.95 11.27 6.32
C GLU A 124 -26.74 11.13 5.01
N LEU A 125 -26.85 12.20 4.23
CA LEU A 125 -27.49 12.18 2.92
C LEU A 125 -26.76 11.24 1.95
N VAL A 126 -25.43 11.20 1.99
CA VAL A 126 -24.62 10.27 1.18
C VAL A 126 -24.84 8.82 1.63
N GLU A 127 -24.85 8.55 2.92
CA GLU A 127 -25.09 7.21 3.46
C GLU A 127 -26.46 6.65 3.03
N GLN A 128 -27.49 7.48 2.92
CA GLN A 128 -28.80 7.07 2.46
C GLN A 128 -28.81 6.61 1.00
N GLN A 129 -27.79 6.94 0.22
CA GLN A 129 -27.67 6.55 -1.17
C GLN A 129 -26.94 5.19 -1.35
N SER A 130 -26.36 4.63 -0.30
CA SER A 130 -25.55 3.40 -0.38
C SER A 130 -25.70 2.55 0.87
N GLU A 131 -26.20 1.34 0.72
CA GLU A 131 -26.30 0.37 1.81
C GLU A 131 -24.92 0.07 2.43
N GLN A 132 -23.88 -0.01 1.60
CA GLN A 132 -22.50 -0.26 2.05
C GLN A 132 -21.95 0.85 2.96
N LEU A 133 -22.42 2.08 2.81
CA LEU A 133 -21.91 3.25 3.56
C LEU A 133 -22.74 3.58 4.79
N GLN A 134 -23.83 2.88 5.07
CA GLN A 134 -24.67 3.17 6.24
C GLN A 134 -23.88 3.06 7.55
N GLY A 135 -23.83 4.16 8.32
CA GLY A 135 -23.13 4.26 9.59
C GLY A 135 -21.59 4.31 9.46
N VAL A 136 -21.07 4.47 8.25
CA VAL A 136 -19.62 4.43 7.94
C VAL A 136 -18.98 5.79 7.96
N LEU A 137 -19.62 6.80 7.34
CA LEU A 137 -19.03 8.13 7.17
C LEU A 137 -18.92 8.89 8.49
N PRO A 138 -17.87 9.70 8.69
CA PRO A 138 -17.71 10.49 9.91
C PRO A 138 -18.78 11.56 10.03
N LYS A 139 -19.27 11.78 11.27
CA LYS A 139 -20.31 12.76 11.60
C LYS A 139 -19.95 13.59 12.84
N ASP A 140 -18.68 13.81 13.03
CA ASP A 140 -18.11 14.55 14.17
C ASP A 140 -17.45 15.87 13.75
N TYR A 141 -17.95 16.48 12.64
CA TYR A 141 -17.39 17.72 12.11
C TYR A 141 -17.61 18.94 13.00
N THR A 142 -18.47 18.85 14.00
CA THR A 142 -18.67 19.91 15.02
C THR A 142 -17.49 20.09 15.98
N ILE A 143 -16.48 19.20 15.92
CA ILE A 143 -15.21 19.41 16.64
C ILE A 143 -14.34 20.51 16.02
N PHE A 144 -14.61 20.89 14.77
CA PHE A 144 -13.93 21.96 14.07
C PHE A 144 -14.66 23.30 14.26
N SER A 145 -13.91 24.40 14.31
CA SER A 145 -14.55 25.71 14.11
C SER A 145 -15.00 25.86 12.66
N ASP A 146 -16.01 26.68 12.40
CA ASP A 146 -16.52 26.92 11.06
C ASP A 146 -15.44 27.50 10.12
N GLU A 147 -14.52 28.34 10.65
CA GLU A 147 -13.38 28.87 9.89
C GLU A 147 -12.44 27.77 9.45
N LEU A 148 -12.03 26.89 10.38
CA LEU A 148 -11.10 25.80 10.09
C LEU A 148 -11.72 24.81 9.10
N LEU A 149 -12.98 24.43 9.30
CA LEU A 149 -13.69 23.52 8.41
C LEU A 149 -13.88 24.14 7.01
N GLY A 150 -14.18 25.45 6.96
CA GLY A 150 -14.28 26.19 5.70
C GLY A 150 -12.96 26.22 4.92
N GLU A 151 -11.81 26.38 5.60
CA GLU A 151 -10.50 26.31 4.97
C GLU A 151 -10.18 24.90 4.45
N LEU A 152 -10.49 23.85 5.23
CA LEU A 152 -10.33 22.46 4.77
C LEU A 152 -11.15 22.17 3.52
N LEU A 153 -12.41 22.58 3.49
CA LEU A 153 -13.28 22.43 2.33
C LEU A 153 -12.67 23.14 1.09
N ARG A 154 -12.08 24.34 1.26
CA ARG A 154 -11.43 25.07 0.16
C ARG A 154 -10.16 24.39 -0.34
N ILE A 155 -9.32 23.83 0.56
CA ILE A 155 -8.10 23.10 0.18
C ILE A 155 -8.43 21.94 -0.77
N PHE A 156 -9.48 21.17 -0.47
CA PHE A 156 -9.90 20.05 -1.31
C PHE A 156 -10.80 20.45 -2.48
N ASN A 157 -11.22 21.71 -2.57
CA ASN A 157 -11.94 22.23 -3.74
C ASN A 157 -10.98 22.78 -4.81
N ASN A 158 -9.98 22.01 -5.17
CA ASN A 158 -8.98 22.38 -6.15
C ASN A 158 -9.41 21.91 -7.56
N ASP A 159 -9.42 22.83 -8.55
CA ASP A 159 -9.81 22.53 -9.92
C ASP A 159 -8.93 21.44 -10.56
N ALA A 160 -7.67 21.31 -10.12
CA ALA A 160 -6.81 20.22 -10.55
C ALA A 160 -7.36 18.83 -10.23
N LEU A 161 -8.27 18.71 -9.23
CA LEU A 161 -8.94 17.46 -8.89
C LEU A 161 -10.10 17.13 -9.86
N ASP A 162 -10.66 18.10 -10.56
CA ASP A 162 -11.70 17.88 -11.57
C ASP A 162 -11.12 17.42 -12.91
N ASP A 163 -9.90 17.85 -13.24
CA ASP A 163 -9.25 17.60 -14.53
C ASP A 163 -8.57 16.21 -14.63
N VAL A 164 -8.33 15.53 -13.51
CA VAL A 164 -7.47 14.34 -13.43
C VAL A 164 -8.20 13.01 -13.32
N GLY A 165 -9.53 12.99 -13.25
CA GLY A 165 -10.32 11.75 -13.17
C GLY A 165 -10.32 11.07 -11.81
N GLY A 166 -11.19 10.07 -11.64
CA GLY A 166 -11.43 9.38 -10.36
C GLY A 166 -10.19 8.70 -9.75
N ASP A 167 -9.31 8.16 -10.59
CA ASP A 167 -8.09 7.45 -10.12
C ASP A 167 -7.14 8.33 -9.32
N VAL A 168 -7.07 9.62 -9.63
CA VAL A 168 -6.16 10.53 -8.91
C VAL A 168 -6.67 10.88 -7.53
N ILE A 169 -7.99 11.04 -7.36
CA ILE A 169 -8.56 11.30 -6.03
C ILE A 169 -8.42 10.05 -5.14
N GLY A 170 -8.57 8.85 -5.71
CA GLY A 170 -8.25 7.59 -5.04
C GLY A 170 -6.81 7.55 -4.53
N ARG A 171 -5.86 7.97 -5.36
CA ARG A 171 -4.44 8.09 -4.99
C ARG A 171 -4.20 9.13 -3.89
N ILE A 172 -4.88 10.27 -3.94
CA ILE A 172 -4.82 11.29 -2.89
C ILE A 172 -5.38 10.74 -1.58
N TYR A 173 -6.50 10.01 -1.63
CA TYR A 173 -7.08 9.35 -0.46
C TYR A 173 -6.07 8.36 0.17
N GLU A 174 -5.47 7.47 -0.63
CA GLU A 174 -4.42 6.56 -0.16
C GLU A 174 -3.19 7.29 0.39
N TYR A 175 -2.77 8.38 -0.24
CA TYR A 175 -1.65 9.20 0.22
C TYR A 175 -1.91 9.77 1.62
N PHE A 176 -3.10 10.37 1.83
CA PHE A 176 -3.51 10.88 3.13
C PHE A 176 -3.64 9.75 4.16
N LEU A 177 -4.25 8.64 3.78
CA LEU A 177 -4.37 7.46 4.62
C LEU A 177 -2.99 6.98 5.10
N ASN A 178 -2.00 6.89 4.22
CA ASN A 178 -0.63 6.50 4.54
C ASN A 178 0.09 7.54 5.42
N LYS A 179 -0.12 8.83 5.19
CA LYS A 179 0.44 9.90 6.02
C LYS A 179 -0.15 9.88 7.44
N PHE A 180 -1.46 9.73 7.57
CA PHE A 180 -2.11 9.56 8.86
C PHE A 180 -1.65 8.28 9.56
N ALA A 181 -1.47 7.18 8.82
CA ALA A 181 -0.93 5.94 9.36
C ALA A 181 0.41 6.15 10.08
N LYS A 182 1.33 6.91 9.47
CA LYS A 182 2.62 7.26 10.08
C LYS A 182 2.46 8.05 11.38
N ASN A 183 1.45 8.92 11.46
CA ASN A 183 1.23 9.80 12.61
C ASN A 183 0.40 9.15 13.72
N VAL A 184 -0.62 8.35 13.36
CA VAL A 184 -1.59 7.73 14.29
C VAL A 184 -1.06 6.42 14.88
N ALA A 185 -0.29 5.65 14.14
CA ALA A 185 0.22 4.35 14.61
C ALA A 185 1.25 4.47 15.77
N GLN A 186 1.69 5.67 16.10
CA GLN A 186 2.48 5.89 17.31
C GLN A 186 1.63 5.82 18.58
N ASP A 187 0.30 6.09 18.49
CA ASP A 187 -0.55 6.25 19.66
C ASP A 187 -1.49 5.07 19.94
N ASP A 188 -2.08 4.36 18.94
CA ASP A 188 -3.22 3.45 19.18
C ASP A 188 -3.22 2.08 18.46
N GLY A 189 -2.09 1.62 17.94
CA GLY A 189 -2.03 0.25 17.38
C GLY A 189 -2.79 0.05 16.07
N VAL A 190 -3.13 1.10 15.35
CA VAL A 190 -3.67 1.03 13.99
C VAL A 190 -2.53 0.68 13.03
N PHE A 191 -2.55 -0.54 12.47
CA PHE A 191 -1.52 -1.01 11.57
C PHE A 191 -2.00 -0.89 10.12
N PHE A 192 -1.28 -0.10 9.33
CA PHE A 192 -1.47 -0.05 7.89
C PHE A 192 -0.44 -0.94 7.20
N THR A 193 -0.89 -1.74 6.26
CA THR A 193 0.01 -2.57 5.48
C THR A 193 0.68 -1.73 4.39
N PRO A 194 2.01 -1.70 4.30
CA PRO A 194 2.72 -0.97 3.27
C PRO A 194 2.31 -1.42 1.86
N LYS A 195 2.05 -0.46 0.98
CA LYS A 195 1.51 -0.71 -0.37
C LYS A 195 2.38 -1.68 -1.17
N SER A 196 3.71 -1.59 -1.06
CA SER A 196 4.61 -2.48 -1.78
C SER A 196 4.50 -3.94 -1.33
N LEU A 197 4.26 -4.21 -0.04
CA LEU A 197 4.02 -5.57 0.48
C LEU A 197 2.70 -6.13 -0.06
N VAL A 198 1.64 -5.31 -0.07
CA VAL A 198 0.33 -5.72 -0.60
C VAL A 198 0.43 -6.03 -2.10
N LYS A 199 1.07 -5.14 -2.88
CA LYS A 199 1.31 -5.37 -4.32
C LYS A 199 2.07 -6.67 -4.57
N MET A 200 3.10 -6.98 -3.76
CA MET A 200 3.84 -8.23 -3.90
C MET A 200 2.95 -9.45 -3.68
N ILE A 201 2.10 -9.43 -2.64
CA ILE A 201 1.14 -10.50 -2.38
C ILE A 201 0.19 -10.68 -3.55
N VAL A 202 -0.43 -9.60 -4.02
CA VAL A 202 -1.37 -9.61 -5.15
C VAL A 202 -0.68 -10.11 -6.42
N ASN A 203 0.53 -9.65 -6.73
CA ASN A 203 1.27 -10.05 -7.91
C ASN A 203 1.62 -11.55 -7.94
N VAL A 204 1.98 -12.12 -6.78
CA VAL A 204 2.28 -13.57 -6.69
C VAL A 204 1.01 -14.43 -6.76
N LEU A 205 -0.09 -13.96 -6.17
CA LEU A 205 -1.37 -14.69 -6.17
C LEU A 205 -2.15 -14.54 -7.47
N GLU A 206 -1.97 -13.44 -8.21
CA GLU A 206 -2.62 -13.17 -9.50
C GLU A 206 -4.14 -13.41 -9.47
N PRO A 207 -4.88 -12.71 -8.58
CA PRO A 207 -6.32 -12.89 -8.48
C PRO A 207 -7.02 -12.47 -9.78
N ALA A 208 -7.94 -13.31 -10.26
CA ALA A 208 -8.72 -13.04 -11.47
C ALA A 208 -10.24 -13.10 -11.23
N HIS A 209 -10.69 -14.05 -10.46
CA HIS A 209 -12.10 -14.28 -10.15
C HIS A 209 -12.26 -15.08 -8.86
N GLY A 210 -13.43 -14.98 -8.23
CA GLY A 210 -13.80 -15.79 -7.08
C GLY A 210 -13.89 -15.00 -5.77
N VAL A 211 -13.84 -15.73 -4.67
CA VAL A 211 -14.01 -15.21 -3.30
C VAL A 211 -12.65 -14.88 -2.70
N LEU A 212 -12.48 -13.63 -2.31
CA LEU A 212 -11.32 -13.17 -1.55
C LEU A 212 -11.74 -12.81 -0.13
N LEU A 213 -11.07 -13.39 0.86
CA LEU A 213 -11.21 -13.07 2.27
C LEU A 213 -9.95 -12.42 2.83
N ASP A 214 -10.10 -11.29 3.52
CA ASP A 214 -9.11 -10.77 4.46
C ASP A 214 -9.70 -10.81 5.87
N PRO A 215 -9.29 -11.77 6.71
CA PRO A 215 -9.85 -11.95 8.05
C PRO A 215 -9.23 -11.01 9.11
N ALA A 216 -8.40 -10.06 8.70
CA ALA A 216 -7.83 -8.99 9.52
C ALA A 216 -7.64 -7.73 8.66
N CYS A 217 -8.72 -7.26 8.02
CA CYS A 217 -8.65 -6.41 6.83
C CYS A 217 -8.16 -4.98 7.07
N GLY A 218 -8.13 -4.52 8.32
CA GLY A 218 -7.66 -3.18 8.64
C GLY A 218 -8.36 -2.12 7.79
N SER A 219 -7.59 -1.30 7.07
CA SER A 219 -8.10 -0.26 6.15
C SER A 219 -8.42 -0.76 4.73
N GLY A 220 -8.41 -2.07 4.47
CA GLY A 220 -8.82 -2.65 3.18
C GLY A 220 -7.78 -2.60 2.07
N GLY A 221 -6.51 -2.41 2.39
CA GLY A 221 -5.45 -2.31 1.39
C GLY A 221 -5.35 -3.53 0.46
N MET A 222 -5.62 -4.75 0.98
CA MET A 222 -5.63 -5.98 0.17
C MET A 222 -6.74 -5.94 -0.90
N PHE A 223 -7.92 -5.47 -0.55
CA PHE A 223 -9.05 -5.36 -1.49
C PHE A 223 -8.77 -4.34 -2.59
N VAL A 224 -8.27 -3.16 -2.22
CA VAL A 224 -7.97 -2.09 -3.17
C VAL A 224 -6.91 -2.52 -4.18
N GLN A 225 -5.78 -3.07 -3.73
CA GLN A 225 -4.74 -3.51 -4.64
C GLN A 225 -5.18 -4.70 -5.51
N THR A 226 -6.04 -5.59 -4.98
CA THR A 226 -6.64 -6.66 -5.77
C THR A 226 -7.58 -6.10 -6.84
N GLY A 227 -8.43 -5.13 -6.48
CA GLY A 227 -9.31 -4.47 -7.43
C GLY A 227 -8.54 -3.78 -8.54
N ASP A 228 -7.49 -3.05 -8.21
CA ASP A 228 -6.60 -2.41 -9.17
C ASP A 228 -5.94 -3.43 -10.10
N PHE A 229 -5.42 -4.53 -9.56
CA PHE A 229 -4.79 -5.60 -10.34
C PHE A 229 -5.76 -6.22 -11.35
N VAL A 230 -6.96 -6.58 -10.91
CA VAL A 230 -8.01 -7.18 -11.76
C VAL A 230 -8.47 -6.20 -12.85
N ASN A 231 -8.65 -4.93 -12.50
CA ASN A 231 -9.06 -3.89 -13.44
C ASN A 231 -7.96 -3.62 -14.49
N HIS A 232 -6.69 -3.57 -14.11
CA HIS A 232 -5.56 -3.42 -15.04
C HIS A 232 -5.41 -4.61 -16.00
N ALA A 233 -5.85 -5.80 -15.58
CA ALA A 233 -5.92 -6.96 -16.47
C ALA A 233 -7.10 -6.92 -17.47
N GLY A 234 -7.85 -5.80 -17.53
CA GLY A 234 -8.97 -5.58 -18.45
C GLY A 234 -10.29 -6.20 -17.99
N MET A 235 -10.37 -6.64 -16.74
CA MET A 235 -11.60 -7.16 -16.11
C MET A 235 -12.26 -6.06 -15.25
N ILE A 236 -13.45 -6.33 -14.75
CA ILE A 236 -14.16 -5.46 -13.80
C ILE A 236 -14.20 -6.20 -12.46
N ALA A 237 -13.46 -5.70 -11.48
CA ALA A 237 -13.28 -6.38 -10.19
C ALA A 237 -14.60 -6.74 -9.50
N ASN A 238 -15.57 -5.84 -9.46
CA ASN A 238 -16.89 -6.11 -8.86
C ASN A 238 -17.72 -7.19 -9.59
N ASN A 239 -17.38 -7.51 -10.84
CA ASN A 239 -18.09 -8.55 -11.60
C ASN A 239 -17.42 -9.92 -11.45
N THR A 240 -16.14 -9.95 -11.16
CA THR A 240 -15.36 -11.19 -11.13
C THR A 240 -14.96 -11.61 -9.71
N MET A 241 -14.83 -10.66 -8.78
CA MET A 241 -14.39 -10.88 -7.41
C MET A 241 -15.54 -10.61 -6.42
N THR A 242 -15.56 -11.38 -5.34
CA THR A 242 -16.39 -11.10 -4.16
C THR A 242 -15.47 -10.90 -2.96
N PHE A 243 -15.57 -9.73 -2.33
CA PHE A 243 -14.69 -9.33 -1.23
C PHE A 243 -15.38 -9.50 0.12
N TYR A 244 -14.74 -10.23 1.02
CA TYR A 244 -15.18 -10.39 2.41
C TYR A 244 -14.06 -9.96 3.36
N GLY A 245 -14.41 -9.20 4.41
CA GLY A 245 -13.47 -8.77 5.43
C GLY A 245 -13.99 -8.97 6.84
N GLN A 246 -13.07 -9.30 7.76
CA GLN A 246 -13.31 -9.26 9.18
C GLN A 246 -12.33 -8.30 9.85
N GLU A 247 -12.83 -7.41 10.69
CA GLU A 247 -12.00 -6.46 11.44
C GLU A 247 -12.59 -6.28 12.85
N LYS A 248 -11.77 -6.52 13.87
CA LYS A 248 -12.20 -6.39 15.25
C LYS A 248 -12.48 -4.93 15.65
N VAL A 249 -11.71 -3.99 15.10
CA VAL A 249 -11.79 -2.57 15.43
C VAL A 249 -12.74 -1.87 14.45
N GLU A 250 -13.88 -1.39 14.94
CA GLU A 250 -14.91 -0.74 14.10
C GLU A 250 -14.37 0.46 13.32
N TYR A 251 -13.46 1.24 13.93
CA TYR A 251 -12.81 2.37 13.25
C TYR A 251 -12.08 1.94 11.97
N ASN A 252 -11.33 0.85 12.03
CA ASN A 252 -10.62 0.31 10.87
C ASN A 252 -11.58 -0.22 9.81
N ALA A 253 -12.68 -0.86 10.23
CA ALA A 253 -13.69 -1.36 9.30
C ALA A 253 -14.38 -0.21 8.53
N LYS A 254 -14.63 0.92 9.19
CA LYS A 254 -15.14 2.14 8.53
C LYS A 254 -14.13 2.69 7.51
N LEU A 255 -12.84 2.76 7.88
CA LEU A 255 -11.77 3.11 6.93
C LEU A 255 -11.73 2.16 5.73
N CYS A 256 -11.88 0.85 5.97
CA CYS A 256 -11.93 -0.16 4.91
C CYS A 256 -13.07 0.12 3.92
N LEU A 257 -14.28 0.32 4.42
CA LEU A 257 -15.47 0.56 3.59
C LEU A 257 -15.35 1.89 2.80
N MET A 258 -14.84 2.95 3.41
CA MET A 258 -14.57 4.21 2.73
C MET A 258 -13.49 4.04 1.64
N ASN A 259 -12.41 3.33 1.94
CA ASN A 259 -11.33 3.07 1.00
C ASN A 259 -11.82 2.25 -0.20
N MET A 260 -12.59 1.19 0.04
CA MET A 260 -13.22 0.41 -1.03
C MET A 260 -14.13 1.27 -1.89
N ALA A 261 -14.97 2.10 -1.27
CA ALA A 261 -15.92 2.97 -2.00
C ALA A 261 -15.20 4.01 -2.87
N VAL A 262 -14.10 4.61 -2.40
CA VAL A 262 -13.25 5.53 -3.20
C VAL A 262 -12.66 4.84 -4.42
N HIS A 263 -12.36 3.54 -4.34
CA HIS A 263 -11.86 2.74 -5.47
C HIS A 263 -12.98 2.05 -6.26
N GLY A 264 -14.23 2.40 -5.98
CA GLY A 264 -15.40 1.84 -6.67
C GLY A 264 -15.62 0.34 -6.41
N LEU A 265 -15.11 -0.18 -5.29
CA LEU A 265 -15.22 -1.58 -4.91
C LEU A 265 -16.39 -1.79 -3.94
N THR A 266 -17.05 -2.95 -4.08
CA THR A 266 -18.07 -3.41 -3.16
C THR A 266 -17.60 -4.65 -2.41
N GLY A 267 -17.98 -4.77 -1.13
CA GLY A 267 -17.62 -5.93 -0.32
C GLY A 267 -18.40 -5.98 0.98
N VAL A 268 -18.36 -7.12 1.64
CA VAL A 268 -19.04 -7.34 2.92
C VAL A 268 -18.00 -7.34 4.05
N ILE A 269 -17.99 -6.30 4.86
CA ILE A 269 -17.07 -6.13 5.98
C ILE A 269 -17.85 -6.26 7.28
N LYS A 270 -17.43 -7.20 8.13
CA LYS A 270 -17.97 -7.35 9.49
C LYS A 270 -16.96 -6.83 10.49
N SER A 271 -17.45 -6.18 11.55
CA SER A 271 -16.62 -5.54 12.57
C SER A 271 -17.07 -5.88 13.99
N GLY A 272 -16.24 -5.54 14.97
CA GLY A 272 -16.49 -5.74 16.39
C GLY A 272 -16.11 -7.13 16.90
N ASP A 273 -16.61 -7.47 18.09
CA ASP A 273 -16.23 -8.72 18.75
C ASP A 273 -16.68 -9.96 17.99
N GLU A 274 -17.80 -9.92 17.29
CA GLU A 274 -18.30 -11.03 16.46
C GLU A 274 -17.48 -11.23 15.18
N ALA A 275 -16.68 -10.24 14.80
CA ALA A 275 -15.72 -10.31 13.71
C ALA A 275 -14.28 -10.62 14.20
N ASN A 276 -14.11 -10.95 15.48
CA ASN A 276 -12.82 -11.41 15.98
C ASN A 276 -12.50 -12.80 15.43
N THR A 277 -11.62 -12.83 14.44
CA THR A 277 -11.26 -14.04 13.70
C THR A 277 -10.70 -15.17 14.56
N PHE A 278 -10.11 -14.87 15.71
CA PHE A 278 -9.66 -15.94 16.63
C PHE A 278 -10.82 -16.83 17.09
N TYR A 279 -12.03 -16.29 17.18
CA TYR A 279 -13.18 -16.97 17.75
C TYR A 279 -14.33 -17.17 16.79
N HIS A 280 -14.35 -16.42 15.66
CA HIS A 280 -15.49 -16.40 14.74
C HIS A 280 -15.07 -16.51 13.28
N ASP A 281 -15.79 -17.33 12.52
CA ASP A 281 -15.88 -17.26 11.07
C ASP A 281 -17.16 -16.47 10.73
N ALA A 282 -17.06 -15.15 10.75
CA ALA A 282 -18.23 -14.28 10.68
C ALA A 282 -19.00 -14.38 9.35
N HIS A 283 -18.35 -14.89 8.31
CA HIS A 283 -18.95 -15.05 6.98
C HIS A 283 -19.26 -16.49 6.62
N ASN A 284 -18.91 -17.47 7.47
CA ASN A 284 -19.05 -18.92 7.21
C ASN A 284 -18.31 -19.36 5.94
N LEU A 285 -17.07 -18.91 5.77
CA LEU A 285 -16.25 -19.12 4.57
C LEU A 285 -15.19 -20.21 4.73
N ASN A 286 -15.20 -20.99 5.80
CA ASN A 286 -14.26 -22.09 5.98
C ASN A 286 -14.29 -23.07 4.79
N GLY A 287 -13.18 -23.25 4.09
CA GLY A 287 -13.07 -24.10 2.90
C GLY A 287 -13.69 -23.51 1.61
N CYS A 288 -14.05 -22.24 1.58
CA CYS A 288 -14.80 -21.64 0.47
C CYS A 288 -14.01 -20.58 -0.33
N CYS A 289 -12.86 -20.11 0.17
CA CYS A 289 -12.17 -18.99 -0.44
C CYS A 289 -11.23 -19.42 -1.57
N ASP A 290 -11.29 -18.70 -2.69
CA ASP A 290 -10.31 -18.81 -3.77
C ASP A 290 -9.01 -18.10 -3.36
N TYR A 291 -9.12 -16.99 -2.63
CA TYR A 291 -7.98 -16.23 -2.14
C TYR A 291 -8.16 -15.85 -0.66
N VAL A 292 -7.08 -15.95 0.07
CA VAL A 292 -6.94 -15.39 1.42
C VAL A 292 -5.71 -14.48 1.43
N MET A 293 -5.90 -13.20 1.73
CA MET A 293 -4.81 -12.22 1.81
C MET A 293 -4.91 -11.50 3.13
N ALA A 294 -3.80 -11.37 3.85
CA ALA A 294 -3.82 -10.71 5.15
C ALA A 294 -2.46 -10.16 5.60
N ASN A 295 -2.52 -9.12 6.42
CA ASN A 295 -1.44 -8.72 7.30
C ASN A 295 -1.97 -8.72 8.75
N PRO A 296 -2.01 -9.90 9.41
CA PRO A 296 -2.59 -10.01 10.74
C PRO A 296 -1.68 -9.36 11.79
N PRO A 297 -2.22 -9.02 12.97
CA PRO A 297 -1.39 -8.59 14.09
C PRO A 297 -0.45 -9.72 14.54
N PHE A 298 0.87 -9.41 14.64
CA PHE A 298 1.89 -10.38 15.00
C PHE A 298 2.00 -10.59 16.51
N ASN A 299 2.35 -11.81 16.91
CA ASN A 299 2.70 -12.16 18.27
C ASN A 299 1.60 -11.83 19.31
N VAL A 300 0.33 -11.92 18.92
CA VAL A 300 -0.78 -11.73 19.85
C VAL A 300 -0.74 -12.83 20.91
N ASP A 301 -0.81 -12.46 22.17
CA ASP A 301 -0.86 -13.35 23.32
C ASP A 301 -2.27 -13.44 23.94
N LYS A 302 -2.42 -14.31 24.93
CA LYS A 302 -3.65 -14.47 25.74
C LYS A 302 -4.91 -14.82 24.95
N VAL A 303 -4.77 -15.45 23.78
CA VAL A 303 -5.92 -15.99 23.07
C VAL A 303 -6.46 -17.22 23.81
N LYS A 304 -7.77 -17.20 24.10
CA LYS A 304 -8.43 -18.30 24.84
C LYS A 304 -8.43 -19.57 24.01
N SER A 305 -7.68 -20.60 24.46
CA SER A 305 -7.49 -21.83 23.70
C SER A 305 -8.78 -22.62 23.49
N GLU A 306 -9.66 -22.68 24.49
CA GLU A 306 -10.94 -23.40 24.41
C GLU A 306 -11.87 -22.73 23.38
N SER A 307 -11.92 -21.39 23.35
CA SER A 307 -12.73 -20.65 22.37
C SER A 307 -12.19 -20.80 20.95
N ALA A 308 -10.87 -20.73 20.76
CA ALA A 308 -10.23 -20.94 19.46
C ALA A 308 -10.44 -22.38 18.97
N GLN A 309 -10.38 -23.38 19.86
CA GLN A 309 -10.65 -24.78 19.52
C GLN A 309 -12.11 -25.00 19.13
N SER A 310 -13.05 -24.40 19.87
CA SER A 310 -14.48 -24.49 19.57
C SER A 310 -14.85 -23.81 18.24
N ALA A 311 -14.14 -22.74 17.86
CA ALA A 311 -14.30 -22.07 16.59
C ALA A 311 -13.84 -22.90 15.37
N GLY A 312 -13.11 -24.00 15.61
CA GLY A 312 -12.59 -24.86 14.55
C GLY A 312 -11.45 -24.22 13.75
N ARG A 313 -11.30 -24.60 12.47
CA ARG A 313 -10.29 -24.07 11.53
C ARG A 313 -8.83 -24.36 11.96
N LEU A 314 -8.60 -25.47 12.65
CA LEU A 314 -7.30 -25.90 13.15
C LEU A 314 -6.86 -27.24 12.51
N PRO A 315 -6.65 -27.31 11.20
CA PRO A 315 -6.35 -28.58 10.50
C PRO A 315 -5.05 -29.23 10.97
N PHE A 316 -4.12 -28.45 11.53
CA PHE A 316 -2.81 -28.93 11.96
C PHE A 316 -2.70 -29.07 13.50
N GLY A 317 -3.73 -28.66 14.23
CA GLY A 317 -3.78 -28.69 15.68
C GLY A 317 -3.62 -27.32 16.32
N LEU A 318 -3.59 -27.31 17.66
CA LEU A 318 -3.54 -26.08 18.45
C LEU A 318 -2.09 -25.68 18.74
N PRO A 319 -1.72 -24.38 18.64
CA PRO A 319 -0.44 -23.88 19.12
C PRO A 319 -0.21 -24.10 20.61
N GLY A 320 0.99 -23.77 21.10
CA GLY A 320 1.34 -23.96 22.50
C GLY A 320 0.41 -23.20 23.46
N VAL A 321 -0.12 -23.92 24.45
CA VAL A 321 -1.05 -23.40 25.45
C VAL A 321 -0.35 -23.34 26.81
N ASN A 322 -0.51 -22.25 27.54
CA ASN A 322 0.02 -22.04 28.87
C ASN A 322 -0.87 -22.70 29.96
N LYS A 323 -0.43 -22.62 31.24
CA LYS A 323 -1.14 -23.24 32.37
C LYS A 323 -2.53 -22.62 32.63
N VAL A 324 -2.79 -21.40 32.19
CA VAL A 324 -4.09 -20.71 32.31
C VAL A 324 -4.97 -20.87 31.06
N LYS A 325 -4.66 -21.86 30.22
CA LYS A 325 -5.40 -22.22 29.01
C LYS A 325 -5.44 -21.09 27.97
N GLU A 326 -4.37 -20.33 27.88
CA GLU A 326 -4.20 -19.30 26.86
C GLU A 326 -3.07 -19.67 25.90
N ILE A 327 -3.22 -19.30 24.64
CA ILE A 327 -2.19 -19.40 23.61
C ILE A 327 -1.25 -18.21 23.79
N GLY A 328 0.04 -18.49 23.99
CA GLY A 328 1.04 -17.47 24.27
C GLY A 328 1.53 -16.71 23.02
N ASN A 329 1.32 -17.29 21.82
CA ASN A 329 1.61 -16.66 20.54
C ASN A 329 0.64 -17.19 19.48
N ALA A 330 -0.13 -16.30 18.86
CA ALA A 330 -1.19 -16.66 17.93
C ALA A 330 -0.75 -16.72 16.46
N ASN A 331 0.55 -16.57 16.14
CA ASN A 331 1.00 -16.59 14.75
C ASN A 331 0.55 -17.84 13.99
N TYR A 332 0.62 -19.01 14.63
CA TYR A 332 0.20 -20.27 14.00
C TYR A 332 -1.31 -20.54 14.06
N LEU A 333 -2.08 -19.76 14.82
CA LEU A 333 -3.53 -19.70 14.62
C LEU A 333 -3.85 -19.05 13.26
N TRP A 334 -3.20 -17.91 12.97
CA TRP A 334 -3.37 -17.22 11.68
C TRP A 334 -3.01 -18.13 10.51
N VAL A 335 -1.84 -18.77 10.55
CA VAL A 335 -1.41 -19.71 9.50
C VAL A 335 -2.44 -20.82 9.29
N SER A 336 -2.94 -21.43 10.38
CA SER A 336 -3.96 -22.48 10.31
C SER A 336 -5.28 -21.98 9.74
N TYR A 337 -5.73 -20.79 10.16
CA TYR A 337 -6.97 -20.19 9.68
C TYR A 337 -6.90 -19.84 8.19
N PHE A 338 -5.82 -19.21 7.74
CA PHE A 338 -5.66 -18.88 6.33
C PHE A 338 -5.70 -20.12 5.45
N TYR A 339 -5.01 -21.17 5.85
CA TYR A 339 -5.08 -22.45 5.16
C TYR A 339 -6.49 -23.08 5.18
N SER A 340 -7.18 -23.01 6.33
CA SER A 340 -8.51 -23.59 6.52
C SER A 340 -9.59 -22.90 5.69
N TYR A 341 -9.49 -21.60 5.47
CA TYR A 341 -10.44 -20.84 4.64
C TYR A 341 -10.36 -21.20 3.14
N LEU A 342 -9.19 -21.66 2.67
CA LEU A 342 -8.99 -21.97 1.25
C LEU A 342 -9.83 -23.16 0.81
N ASN A 343 -10.48 -23.05 -0.35
CA ASN A 343 -11.05 -24.16 -1.08
C ASN A 343 -9.95 -25.08 -1.65
N GLU A 344 -10.29 -26.12 -2.41
CA GLU A 344 -9.36 -27.15 -2.90
C GLU A 344 -8.31 -26.61 -3.89
N HIS A 345 -8.56 -25.45 -4.50
CA HIS A 345 -7.65 -24.78 -5.46
C HIS A 345 -7.21 -23.40 -4.98
N GLY A 346 -7.60 -23.03 -3.76
CA GLY A 346 -7.41 -21.70 -3.22
C GLY A 346 -5.94 -21.40 -2.91
N ARG A 347 -5.60 -20.11 -2.99
CA ARG A 347 -4.28 -19.56 -2.73
C ARG A 347 -4.32 -18.56 -1.57
N ALA A 348 -3.32 -18.61 -0.70
CA ALA A 348 -3.14 -17.61 0.35
C ALA A 348 -1.82 -16.87 0.20
N GLY A 349 -1.83 -15.56 0.47
CA GLY A 349 -0.63 -14.73 0.58
C GLY A 349 -0.76 -13.81 1.78
N PHE A 350 0.20 -13.89 2.71
CA PHE A 350 0.09 -13.11 3.94
C PHE A 350 1.45 -12.72 4.51
N VAL A 351 1.41 -11.64 5.28
CA VAL A 351 2.59 -11.16 6.01
C VAL A 351 2.67 -11.85 7.37
N MET A 352 3.86 -12.22 7.79
CA MET A 352 4.10 -12.79 9.11
C MET A 352 5.43 -12.29 9.69
N ALA A 353 5.52 -12.24 11.01
CA ALA A 353 6.78 -11.97 11.69
C ALA A 353 7.86 -12.97 11.27
N SER A 354 9.09 -12.51 11.00
CA SER A 354 10.19 -13.40 10.59
C SER A 354 10.43 -14.55 11.57
N SER A 355 10.20 -14.34 12.87
CA SER A 355 10.33 -15.38 13.89
C SER A 355 9.39 -16.57 13.70
N ALA A 356 8.28 -16.41 12.99
CA ALA A 356 7.34 -17.49 12.73
C ALA A 356 7.91 -18.56 11.79
N THR A 357 8.88 -18.21 10.95
CA THR A 357 9.47 -19.15 9.98
C THR A 357 10.28 -20.28 10.63
N ASP A 358 10.70 -20.08 11.89
CA ASP A 358 11.55 -21.03 12.61
C ASP A 358 11.15 -21.23 14.09
N SER A 359 9.90 -20.93 14.46
CA SER A 359 9.37 -21.17 15.81
C SER A 359 9.49 -22.65 16.20
N GLN A 360 9.74 -22.90 17.49
CA GLN A 360 9.93 -24.24 18.02
C GLN A 360 8.70 -24.76 18.77
N GLY A 361 8.75 -26.00 19.24
CA GLY A 361 7.66 -26.61 20.01
C GLY A 361 6.40 -26.89 19.18
N LYS A 362 5.22 -26.61 19.70
CA LYS A 362 3.94 -26.88 19.02
C LYS A 362 3.78 -26.14 17.69
N ASP A 363 4.37 -24.99 17.57
CA ASP A 363 4.38 -24.23 16.32
C ASP A 363 5.17 -24.96 15.24
N LYS A 364 6.30 -25.59 15.60
CA LYS A 364 7.05 -26.47 14.71
C LYS A 364 6.21 -27.67 14.25
N ASP A 365 5.48 -28.34 15.17
CA ASP A 365 4.62 -29.48 14.84
C ASP A 365 3.56 -29.07 13.79
N ILE A 366 2.97 -27.88 13.92
CA ILE A 366 1.99 -27.35 12.96
C ILE A 366 2.66 -27.06 11.62
N ARG A 367 3.85 -26.46 11.62
CA ARG A 367 4.62 -26.14 10.42
C ARG A 367 5.04 -27.40 9.66
N GLU A 368 5.48 -28.45 10.37
CA GLU A 368 5.80 -29.74 9.75
C GLU A 368 4.60 -30.34 9.02
N LYS A 369 3.41 -30.33 9.64
CA LYS A 369 2.19 -30.82 9.01
C LYS A 369 1.79 -29.98 7.79
N LEU A 370 1.93 -28.67 7.88
CA LEU A 370 1.68 -27.77 6.73
C LEU A 370 2.63 -28.07 5.57
N ILE A 371 3.93 -28.24 5.84
CA ILE A 371 4.92 -28.58 4.80
C ILE A 371 4.60 -29.95 4.18
N GLN A 372 4.18 -30.92 4.98
CA GLN A 372 3.81 -32.26 4.52
C GLN A 372 2.64 -32.25 3.51
N THR A 373 1.76 -31.25 3.56
CA THR A 373 0.68 -31.11 2.56
C THR A 373 1.20 -30.87 1.12
N GLY A 374 2.41 -30.31 0.97
CA GLY A 374 2.93 -29.87 -0.32
C GLY A 374 2.39 -28.50 -0.76
N HIS A 375 1.57 -27.85 0.03
CA HIS A 375 0.87 -26.60 -0.34
C HIS A 375 1.64 -25.31 0.00
N VAL A 376 2.79 -25.40 0.67
CA VAL A 376 3.70 -24.24 0.77
C VAL A 376 4.34 -24.02 -0.60
N ASP A 377 4.12 -22.84 -1.17
CA ASP A 377 4.55 -22.53 -2.54
C ASP A 377 5.80 -21.65 -2.57
N VAL A 378 5.70 -20.44 -1.99
CA VAL A 378 6.81 -19.48 -1.95
C VAL A 378 6.97 -18.94 -0.54
N MET A 379 8.22 -18.79 -0.12
CA MET A 379 8.60 -18.10 1.12
C MET A 379 9.55 -16.97 0.78
N MET A 380 9.20 -15.73 1.18
CA MET A 380 10.01 -14.54 0.87
C MET A 380 10.39 -13.80 2.15
N SER A 381 11.69 -13.58 2.39
CA SER A 381 12.19 -12.71 3.45
C SER A 381 12.19 -11.25 3.02
N VAL A 382 11.69 -10.38 3.89
CA VAL A 382 11.64 -8.92 3.70
C VAL A 382 12.54 -8.24 4.72
N GLY A 383 13.28 -7.23 4.29
CA GLY A 383 14.19 -6.47 5.14
C GLY A 383 13.48 -5.59 6.17
N ASN A 384 14.29 -4.89 6.95
CA ASN A 384 13.81 -3.90 7.91
C ASN A 384 13.23 -2.66 7.20
N ASN A 385 12.49 -1.85 7.95
CA ASN A 385 11.98 -0.54 7.50
C ASN A 385 10.97 -0.58 6.34
N PHE A 386 10.32 -1.71 6.08
CA PHE A 386 9.18 -1.75 5.17
C PHE A 386 7.91 -1.22 5.83
N PHE A 387 7.72 -1.42 7.12
CA PHE A 387 6.57 -0.86 7.86
C PHE A 387 6.78 0.61 8.21
N TYR A 388 5.70 1.40 8.15
CA TYR A 388 5.76 2.85 8.40
C TYR A 388 6.20 3.23 9.83
N THR A 389 5.97 2.37 10.81
CA THR A 389 6.12 2.70 12.24
C THR A 389 7.04 1.77 13.01
N LYS A 390 7.49 0.68 12.42
CA LYS A 390 8.33 -0.31 13.09
C LYS A 390 9.42 -0.81 12.15
N SER A 391 10.65 -0.82 12.64
CA SER A 391 11.78 -1.43 11.94
C SER A 391 11.85 -2.94 12.28
N LEU A 392 10.86 -3.70 11.81
CA LEU A 392 10.81 -5.15 12.01
C LEU A 392 10.93 -5.86 10.66
N PRO A 393 11.80 -6.89 10.55
CA PRO A 393 11.79 -7.75 9.39
C PRO A 393 10.55 -8.64 9.41
N CYS A 394 10.03 -8.92 8.24
CA CYS A 394 8.90 -9.84 8.08
C CYS A 394 9.17 -10.87 7.00
N SER A 395 8.26 -11.80 6.84
CA SER A 395 8.23 -12.77 5.75
C SER A 395 6.87 -12.76 5.07
N LEU A 396 6.87 -12.95 3.76
CA LEU A 396 5.67 -13.23 2.99
C LEU A 396 5.57 -14.74 2.78
N TRP A 397 4.43 -15.27 3.13
CA TRP A 397 4.09 -16.69 2.99
C TRP A 397 3.07 -16.85 1.89
N PHE A 398 3.31 -17.79 0.99
CA PHE A 398 2.38 -18.12 -0.07
C PHE A 398 2.03 -19.61 0.00
N LEU A 399 0.73 -19.88 0.07
CA LEU A 399 0.16 -21.23 0.07
C LEU A 399 -0.68 -21.40 -1.21
N ASP A 400 -0.60 -22.58 -1.81
CA ASP A 400 -1.38 -22.94 -3.00
C ASP A 400 -1.89 -24.37 -2.87
N LYS A 401 -3.20 -24.55 -2.66
CA LYS A 401 -3.83 -25.88 -2.63
C LYS A 401 -4.02 -26.46 -4.04
N GLY A 402 -4.05 -25.59 -5.06
CA GLY A 402 -4.10 -25.98 -6.46
C GLY A 402 -2.72 -26.18 -7.13
N LYS A 403 -1.66 -26.32 -6.35
CA LYS A 403 -0.30 -26.44 -6.82
C LYS A 403 -0.14 -27.63 -7.77
N PRO A 404 0.49 -27.44 -8.96
CA PRO A 404 0.72 -28.53 -9.92
C PRO A 404 1.51 -29.68 -9.29
N GLU A 405 1.20 -30.92 -9.70
CA GLU A 405 1.79 -32.13 -9.12
C GLU A 405 3.32 -32.12 -9.13
N GLN A 406 3.94 -31.63 -10.21
CA GLN A 406 5.39 -31.52 -10.36
C GLN A 406 6.04 -30.55 -9.36
N LEU A 407 5.28 -29.62 -8.78
CA LEU A 407 5.75 -28.64 -7.80
C LEU A 407 5.40 -28.99 -6.35
N LEU A 408 4.54 -30.00 -6.12
CA LEU A 408 4.08 -30.37 -4.76
C LEU A 408 5.23 -30.72 -3.82
N ASP A 409 6.33 -31.22 -4.33
CA ASP A 409 7.50 -31.62 -3.52
C ASP A 409 8.53 -30.49 -3.33
N THR A 410 8.26 -29.30 -3.81
CA THR A 410 9.22 -28.19 -3.80
C THR A 410 8.64 -26.93 -3.17
N VAL A 411 9.50 -26.08 -2.62
CA VAL A 411 9.18 -24.73 -2.14
C VAL A 411 10.23 -23.77 -2.68
N LEU A 412 9.78 -22.63 -3.22
CA LEU A 412 10.66 -21.57 -3.62
C LEU A 412 10.96 -20.65 -2.42
N PHE A 413 12.23 -20.45 -2.12
CA PHE A 413 12.72 -19.50 -1.14
C PHE A 413 13.34 -18.28 -1.81
N ILE A 414 12.91 -17.08 -1.45
CA ILE A 414 13.45 -15.80 -1.96
C ILE A 414 13.91 -14.95 -0.76
N ASP A 415 15.13 -14.47 -0.81
CA ASP A 415 15.67 -13.53 0.17
C ASP A 415 15.76 -12.14 -0.45
N ALA A 416 14.72 -11.35 -0.25
CA ALA A 416 14.61 -9.98 -0.75
C ALA A 416 15.09 -8.91 0.25
N ARG A 417 15.76 -9.30 1.35
CA ARG A 417 16.18 -8.38 2.40
C ARG A 417 17.15 -7.30 1.95
N ASN A 418 17.88 -7.54 0.88
CA ASN A 418 18.88 -6.62 0.32
C ASN A 418 18.49 -6.07 -1.06
N TYR A 419 17.27 -6.31 -1.51
CA TYR A 419 16.76 -5.84 -2.80
C TYR A 419 15.54 -4.96 -2.60
N TYR A 420 15.76 -3.66 -2.52
CA TYR A 420 14.74 -2.64 -2.27
C TYR A 420 15.25 -1.24 -2.63
N THR A 421 14.35 -0.27 -2.65
CA THR A 421 14.64 1.15 -2.78
C THR A 421 14.48 1.83 -1.41
N VAL A 422 15.46 2.67 -1.05
CA VAL A 422 15.41 3.52 0.16
C VAL A 422 14.61 4.78 -0.18
N VAL A 423 13.43 4.93 0.45
CA VAL A 423 12.58 6.13 0.29
C VAL A 423 13.06 7.25 1.20
N ASP A 424 13.31 6.91 2.46
CA ASP A 424 13.85 7.82 3.46
C ASP A 424 14.65 7.03 4.53
N ARG A 425 15.16 7.74 5.56
CA ARG A 425 15.99 7.14 6.62
C ARG A 425 15.31 6.00 7.38
N THR A 426 13.97 5.94 7.34
CA THR A 426 13.13 5.04 8.14
C THR A 426 12.27 4.13 7.29
N GLN A 427 12.27 4.31 5.97
CA GLN A 427 11.38 3.59 5.07
C GLN A 427 12.07 3.06 3.84
N ASN A 428 11.90 1.77 3.62
CA ASN A 428 12.25 1.04 2.41
C ASN A 428 10.96 0.59 1.72
N GLU A 429 11.01 0.46 0.40
CA GLU A 429 9.95 -0.13 -0.40
C GLU A 429 10.51 -0.84 -1.64
N TRP A 430 9.68 -1.64 -2.28
CA TRP A 430 9.96 -2.11 -3.63
C TRP A 430 9.35 -1.14 -4.65
N SER A 431 10.16 -0.73 -5.63
CA SER A 431 9.65 -0.05 -6.82
C SER A 431 8.78 -1.01 -7.66
N ASP A 432 7.98 -0.49 -8.57
CA ASP A 432 7.16 -1.34 -9.44
C ASP A 432 8.01 -2.30 -10.28
N TRP A 433 9.20 -1.89 -10.71
CA TRP A 433 10.13 -2.76 -11.43
C TRP A 433 10.76 -3.83 -10.53
N GLN A 434 11.09 -3.49 -9.29
CA GLN A 434 11.58 -4.47 -8.31
C GLN A 434 10.51 -5.51 -7.96
N LEU A 435 9.25 -5.09 -7.84
CA LEU A 435 8.11 -6.00 -7.64
C LEU A 435 7.98 -6.97 -8.83
N LYS A 436 8.07 -6.47 -10.07
CA LYS A 436 8.01 -7.29 -11.28
C LYS A 436 9.19 -8.26 -11.35
N ASN A 437 10.39 -7.85 -11.00
CA ASN A 437 11.58 -8.69 -10.98
C ASN A 437 11.47 -9.83 -9.96
N LEU A 438 11.01 -9.55 -8.74
CA LEU A 438 10.77 -10.58 -7.73
C LEU A 438 9.67 -11.55 -8.17
N ASN A 439 8.62 -11.04 -8.82
CA ASN A 439 7.55 -11.88 -9.36
C ASN A 439 8.00 -12.72 -10.54
N ALA A 440 8.92 -12.22 -11.37
CA ALA A 440 9.54 -12.99 -12.46
C ALA A 440 10.24 -14.25 -11.96
N ILE A 441 10.89 -14.22 -10.79
CA ILE A 441 11.48 -15.41 -10.16
C ILE A 441 10.39 -16.46 -9.87
N VAL A 442 9.21 -16.02 -9.40
CA VAL A 442 8.07 -16.91 -9.13
C VAL A 442 7.52 -17.50 -10.41
N TRP A 443 7.38 -16.70 -11.48
CA TRP A 443 6.93 -17.20 -12.79
C TRP A 443 7.88 -18.26 -13.36
N LEU A 444 9.19 -18.00 -13.31
CA LEU A 444 10.19 -18.96 -13.79
C LEU A 444 10.16 -20.26 -12.98
N TYR A 445 10.00 -20.20 -11.66
CA TYR A 445 9.81 -21.37 -10.81
C TYR A 445 8.55 -22.17 -11.19
N ARG A 446 7.46 -21.49 -11.54
CA ARG A 446 6.20 -22.12 -11.98
C ARG A 446 6.24 -22.58 -13.44
N GLY A 447 7.28 -22.24 -14.21
CA GLY A 447 7.40 -22.55 -15.62
C GLY A 447 6.61 -21.62 -16.55
N GLU A 448 6.21 -20.44 -16.06
CA GLU A 448 5.42 -19.43 -16.78
C GLU A 448 6.34 -18.49 -17.57
N VAL A 449 7.12 -19.04 -18.51
CA VAL A 449 8.16 -18.32 -19.27
C VAL A 449 7.57 -17.19 -20.11
N ASP A 450 6.39 -17.36 -20.67
CA ASP A 450 5.70 -16.33 -21.48
C ASP A 450 5.52 -15.01 -20.71
N LYS A 451 5.27 -15.07 -19.39
CA LYS A 451 5.15 -13.88 -18.54
C LYS A 451 6.50 -13.18 -18.35
N TYR A 452 7.57 -13.95 -18.22
CA TYR A 452 8.93 -13.41 -18.16
C TYR A 452 9.30 -12.71 -19.47
N GLU A 453 9.05 -13.33 -20.62
CA GLU A 453 9.27 -12.72 -21.94
C GLU A 453 8.43 -11.44 -22.10
N GLY A 454 7.18 -11.46 -21.64
CA GLY A 454 6.32 -10.29 -21.60
C GLY A 454 6.92 -9.14 -20.79
N LEU A 455 7.54 -9.43 -19.64
CA LEU A 455 8.23 -8.42 -18.84
C LEU A 455 9.46 -7.85 -19.56
N LEU A 456 10.23 -8.66 -20.27
CA LEU A 456 11.36 -8.16 -21.07
C LEU A 456 10.88 -7.23 -22.20
N ALA A 457 9.78 -7.57 -22.85
CA ALA A 457 9.17 -6.71 -23.86
C ALA A 457 8.66 -5.38 -23.24
N GLU A 458 8.11 -5.42 -22.03
CA GLU A 458 7.70 -4.21 -21.31
C GLU A 458 8.90 -3.30 -20.97
N TYR A 459 10.04 -3.88 -20.58
CA TYR A 459 11.28 -3.11 -20.37
C TYR A 459 11.75 -2.40 -21.64
N HIS A 460 11.75 -3.09 -22.79
CA HIS A 460 12.11 -2.47 -24.07
C HIS A 460 11.14 -1.36 -24.47
N ALA A 461 9.85 -1.57 -24.26
CA ALA A 461 8.84 -0.54 -24.54
C ALA A 461 9.02 0.72 -23.67
N GLU A 462 9.29 0.56 -22.37
CA GLU A 462 9.51 1.70 -21.46
C GLU A 462 10.79 2.46 -21.79
N LEU A 463 11.86 1.75 -22.14
CA LEU A 463 13.13 2.34 -22.53
C LEU A 463 13.06 2.93 -23.95
N ALA A 464 12.10 2.52 -24.77
CA ALA A 464 11.98 2.82 -26.20
C ALA A 464 13.27 2.47 -26.97
N ASP A 465 13.88 1.33 -26.66
CA ASP A 465 15.16 0.87 -27.20
C ASP A 465 15.20 -0.66 -27.18
N ASP A 466 15.49 -1.28 -28.35
CA ASP A 466 15.50 -2.74 -28.54
C ASP A 466 16.92 -3.36 -28.45
N ARG A 467 17.93 -2.56 -28.07
CA ARG A 467 19.29 -3.06 -27.88
C ARG A 467 19.39 -3.94 -26.63
N PRO A 468 20.47 -4.71 -26.45
CA PRO A 468 20.73 -5.40 -25.19
C PRO A 468 20.71 -4.44 -23.99
N PHE A 469 20.06 -4.81 -22.89
CA PHE A 469 19.87 -3.93 -21.73
C PHE A 469 21.17 -3.38 -21.15
N ALA A 470 22.26 -4.17 -21.17
CA ALA A 470 23.57 -3.70 -20.71
C ALA A 470 24.12 -2.55 -21.58
N GLU A 471 23.88 -2.57 -22.90
CA GLU A 471 24.27 -1.48 -23.81
C GLU A 471 23.43 -0.22 -23.57
N ILE A 472 22.12 -0.41 -23.33
CA ILE A 472 21.21 0.69 -23.00
C ILE A 472 21.62 1.33 -21.69
N GLN A 473 21.89 0.54 -20.66
CA GLN A 473 22.37 1.04 -19.36
C GLN A 473 23.66 1.86 -19.52
N ALA A 474 24.67 1.32 -20.20
CA ALA A 474 25.94 2.01 -20.41
C ALA A 474 25.78 3.33 -21.17
N ALA A 475 24.91 3.36 -22.19
CA ALA A 475 24.60 4.59 -22.93
C ALA A 475 23.89 5.63 -22.05
N LEU A 476 22.93 5.20 -21.22
CA LEU A 476 22.22 6.09 -20.29
C LEU A 476 23.15 6.63 -19.20
N GLU A 477 24.08 5.84 -18.66
CA GLU A 477 25.09 6.30 -17.71
C GLU A 477 25.98 7.39 -18.30
N GLN A 478 26.44 7.22 -19.54
CA GLN A 478 27.20 8.26 -20.25
C GLN A 478 26.36 9.53 -20.47
N ASN A 479 25.07 9.38 -20.86
CA ASN A 479 24.20 10.53 -21.07
C ASN A 479 23.91 11.29 -19.76
N VAL A 480 23.71 10.60 -18.64
CA VAL A 480 23.55 11.22 -17.32
C VAL A 480 24.80 12.02 -16.93
N GLN A 481 25.98 11.43 -17.13
CA GLN A 481 27.23 12.09 -16.83
C GLN A 481 27.45 13.33 -17.70
N ALA A 482 27.27 13.22 -19.01
CA ALA A 482 27.38 14.34 -19.94
C ALA A 482 26.39 15.46 -19.61
N LYS A 483 25.14 15.09 -19.25
CA LYS A 483 24.12 16.09 -18.87
C LYS A 483 24.45 16.79 -17.55
N ARG A 484 25.07 16.11 -16.58
CA ARG A 484 25.56 16.74 -15.33
C ARG A 484 26.65 17.75 -15.59
N GLU A 485 27.58 17.46 -16.51
CA GLU A 485 28.66 18.38 -16.90
C GLU A 485 28.11 19.60 -17.65
N GLU A 486 27.16 19.36 -18.58
CA GLU A 486 26.44 20.42 -19.30
C GLU A 486 25.69 21.34 -18.32
N ALA A 487 24.95 20.76 -17.37
CA ALA A 487 24.21 21.50 -16.35
C ALA A 487 25.13 22.41 -15.53
N LYS A 488 26.26 21.85 -15.05
CA LYS A 488 27.24 22.61 -14.27
C LYS A 488 27.77 23.80 -15.06
N ALA A 489 28.21 23.60 -16.30
CA ALA A 489 28.72 24.65 -17.17
C ALA A 489 27.66 25.72 -17.48
N ALA A 490 26.42 25.31 -17.76
CA ALA A 490 25.31 26.23 -18.06
C ALA A 490 24.94 27.10 -16.84
N VAL A 491 24.89 26.52 -15.64
CA VAL A 491 24.58 27.25 -14.40
C VAL A 491 25.70 28.22 -14.03
N GLU A 492 26.96 27.83 -14.22
CA GLU A 492 28.11 28.73 -13.99
C GLU A 492 28.11 29.92 -14.96
N ALA A 493 27.77 29.69 -16.23
CA ALA A 493 27.70 30.72 -17.28
C ALA A 493 26.47 31.63 -17.16
N ALA A 494 25.39 31.19 -16.52
CA ALA A 494 24.14 31.92 -16.41
C ALA A 494 24.26 33.16 -15.49
N PRO A 495 23.56 34.28 -15.85
CA PRO A 495 23.42 35.43 -14.97
C PRO A 495 22.83 35.04 -13.61
N ARG A 496 23.28 35.67 -12.52
CA ARG A 496 22.88 35.33 -11.15
C ARG A 496 21.37 35.20 -10.94
N LYS A 497 20.57 36.01 -11.63
CA LYS A 497 19.09 36.00 -11.56
C LYS A 497 18.47 34.77 -12.25
N GLU A 498 19.16 34.16 -13.21
CA GLU A 498 18.65 33.05 -14.04
C GLU A 498 19.19 31.69 -13.61
N ARG A 499 20.20 31.64 -12.73
CA ARG A 499 20.85 30.40 -12.31
C ARG A 499 19.87 29.38 -11.73
N LYS A 500 18.91 29.85 -10.92
CA LYS A 500 17.91 28.97 -10.32
C LYS A 500 17.00 28.35 -11.39
N ALA A 501 16.49 29.13 -12.32
CA ALA A 501 15.65 28.63 -13.41
C ALA A 501 16.41 27.69 -14.36
N THR A 502 17.70 28.00 -14.62
CA THR A 502 18.58 27.11 -15.39
C THR A 502 18.81 25.79 -14.68
N GLN A 503 19.08 25.81 -13.38
CA GLN A 503 19.25 24.61 -12.56
C GLN A 503 17.96 23.75 -12.57
N GLU A 504 16.80 24.35 -12.29
CA GLU A 504 15.51 23.65 -12.28
C GLU A 504 15.18 22.97 -13.62
N LYS A 505 15.59 23.59 -14.75
CA LYS A 505 15.43 22.98 -16.07
C LYS A 505 16.27 21.70 -16.21
N PHE A 506 17.58 21.80 -15.88
CA PHE A 506 18.46 20.63 -15.96
C PHE A 506 18.13 19.55 -14.94
N ASP A 507 17.64 19.91 -13.77
CA ASP A 507 17.20 18.95 -12.75
C ASP A 507 16.05 18.07 -13.29
N LYS A 508 15.08 18.66 -14.00
CA LYS A 508 14.00 17.88 -14.65
C LYS A 508 14.50 16.96 -15.76
N GLU A 509 15.46 17.43 -16.57
CA GLU A 509 16.05 16.60 -17.64
C GLU A 509 16.87 15.45 -17.04
N LEU A 510 17.61 15.70 -15.96
CA LEU A 510 18.36 14.68 -15.23
C LEU A 510 17.45 13.69 -14.50
N GLU A 511 16.33 14.16 -13.93
CA GLU A 511 15.33 13.30 -13.30
C GLU A 511 14.81 12.26 -14.30
N ALA A 512 14.37 12.70 -15.47
CA ALA A 512 13.87 11.82 -16.53
C ALA A 512 14.93 10.82 -17.03
N LEU A 513 16.20 11.25 -17.15
CA LEU A 513 17.29 10.35 -17.54
C LEU A 513 17.61 9.34 -16.43
N ASN A 514 17.58 9.74 -15.15
CA ASN A 514 17.81 8.86 -14.03
C ASN A 514 16.66 7.85 -13.84
N GLU A 515 15.42 8.23 -14.12
CA GLU A 515 14.29 7.30 -14.14
C GLU A 515 14.53 6.19 -15.18
N LYS A 516 14.87 6.54 -16.42
CA LYS A 516 15.21 5.55 -17.46
C LYS A 516 16.42 4.69 -17.08
N LEU A 517 17.45 5.29 -16.51
CA LEU A 517 18.62 4.54 -16.05
C LEU A 517 18.27 3.54 -14.96
N THR A 518 17.36 3.88 -14.06
CA THR A 518 16.85 2.95 -13.03
C THR A 518 16.14 1.77 -13.67
N VAL A 519 15.26 2.02 -14.65
CA VAL A 519 14.58 0.96 -15.41
C VAL A 519 15.59 0.03 -16.10
N ALA A 520 16.60 0.59 -16.77
CA ALA A 520 17.64 -0.19 -17.44
C ALA A 520 18.45 -1.05 -16.46
N LYS A 521 18.79 -0.51 -15.28
CA LYS A 521 19.50 -1.26 -14.23
C LYS A 521 18.68 -2.43 -13.71
N GLU A 522 17.38 -2.27 -13.51
CA GLU A 522 16.50 -3.35 -13.08
C GLU A 522 16.34 -4.43 -14.17
N ALA A 523 16.31 -4.04 -15.43
CA ALA A 523 16.30 -5.00 -16.55
C ALA A 523 17.61 -5.80 -16.63
N VAL A 524 18.75 -5.13 -16.47
CA VAL A 524 20.07 -5.78 -16.42
C VAL A 524 20.16 -6.73 -15.22
N TRP A 525 19.73 -6.27 -14.03
CA TRP A 525 19.71 -7.10 -12.82
C TRP A 525 18.96 -8.43 -13.03
N LEU A 526 17.81 -8.38 -13.72
CA LEU A 526 16.99 -9.56 -14.01
C LEU A 526 17.66 -10.48 -15.03
N THR A 527 18.11 -9.91 -16.16
CA THR A 527 18.65 -10.69 -17.28
C THR A 527 20.04 -11.28 -17.01
N GLU A 528 20.87 -10.63 -16.20
CA GLU A 528 22.13 -11.22 -15.72
C GLU A 528 21.92 -12.50 -14.90
N LYS A 529 20.78 -12.61 -14.21
CA LYS A 529 20.48 -13.75 -13.34
C LYS A 529 19.75 -14.89 -14.07
N PHE A 530 18.84 -14.56 -14.96
CA PHE A 530 17.93 -15.55 -15.56
C PHE A 530 17.99 -15.62 -17.09
N GLY A 531 18.80 -14.79 -17.73
CA GLY A 531 19.06 -14.84 -19.18
C GLY A 531 17.77 -14.83 -20.00
N GLU A 532 17.59 -15.86 -20.80
CA GLU A 532 16.43 -16.05 -21.70
C GLU A 532 15.20 -16.66 -20.99
N GLY A 533 15.14 -16.65 -19.66
CA GLY A 533 13.96 -17.11 -18.92
C GLY A 533 14.05 -18.55 -18.40
N VAL A 534 15.21 -18.97 -17.97
CA VAL A 534 15.39 -20.27 -17.31
C VAL A 534 15.59 -20.07 -15.82
N TYR A 535 14.74 -20.71 -15.01
CA TYR A 535 14.92 -20.68 -13.55
C TYR A 535 16.27 -21.36 -13.18
N GLN A 536 16.98 -20.71 -12.29
CA GLN A 536 18.15 -21.26 -11.62
C GLN A 536 18.28 -20.72 -10.19
N ASP A 537 18.87 -21.52 -9.31
CA ASP A 537 19.19 -21.08 -7.95
C ASP A 537 20.26 -19.97 -8.01
N ILE A 538 19.99 -18.83 -7.37
CA ILE A 538 20.92 -17.71 -7.30
C ILE A 538 21.39 -17.55 -5.84
N PRO A 539 22.68 -17.77 -5.55
CA PRO A 539 23.21 -17.60 -4.20
C PRO A 539 22.91 -16.21 -3.62
N GLY A 540 22.36 -16.19 -2.39
CA GLY A 540 21.96 -14.98 -1.70
C GLY A 540 20.63 -14.35 -2.17
N LEU A 541 19.95 -14.92 -3.18
CA LEU A 541 18.68 -14.40 -3.70
C LEU A 541 17.55 -15.42 -3.67
N CYS A 542 17.68 -16.54 -4.39
CA CYS A 542 16.61 -17.53 -4.47
C CYS A 542 17.12 -18.95 -4.58
N LYS A 543 16.31 -19.88 -4.06
CA LYS A 543 16.58 -21.32 -4.15
C LYS A 543 15.30 -22.13 -4.04
N VAL A 544 15.21 -23.19 -4.85
CA VAL A 544 14.18 -24.23 -4.70
C VAL A 544 14.72 -25.36 -3.80
N ALA A 545 13.93 -25.75 -2.81
CA ALA A 545 14.26 -26.88 -1.93
C ALA A 545 13.13 -27.90 -1.92
N SER A 546 13.48 -29.20 -1.80
CA SER A 546 12.50 -30.27 -1.64
C SER A 546 11.93 -30.32 -0.24
N ARG A 547 10.72 -30.85 -0.07
CA ARG A 547 10.12 -31.09 1.23
C ARG A 547 11.01 -31.96 2.12
N ASP A 548 11.69 -32.94 1.55
CA ASP A 548 12.63 -33.81 2.28
C ASP A 548 13.78 -33.00 2.90
N THR A 549 14.42 -32.13 2.11
CA THR A 549 15.45 -31.20 2.61
C THR A 549 14.90 -30.29 3.70
N ILE A 550 13.70 -29.72 3.52
CA ILE A 550 13.09 -28.82 4.49
C ILE A 550 12.80 -29.55 5.82
N LEU A 551 12.17 -30.71 5.76
CA LEU A 551 11.75 -31.46 6.94
C LEU A 551 12.92 -32.13 7.68
N ASN A 552 13.81 -32.81 6.94
CA ASN A 552 14.80 -33.71 7.52
C ASN A 552 16.18 -33.06 7.72
N GLU A 553 16.61 -32.16 6.81
CA GLU A 553 17.93 -31.54 6.91
C GLU A 553 17.89 -30.16 7.59
N LYS A 554 16.80 -29.41 7.40
CA LYS A 554 16.63 -28.02 7.91
C LYS A 554 15.66 -27.91 9.08
N GLY A 555 15.21 -29.04 9.67
CA GLY A 555 14.36 -29.07 10.86
C GLY A 555 13.04 -28.33 10.69
N ALA A 556 12.47 -28.41 9.48
CA ALA A 556 11.24 -27.72 9.08
C ALA A 556 11.31 -26.17 9.15
N SER A 557 12.50 -25.58 9.08
CA SER A 557 12.63 -24.12 8.94
C SER A 557 12.09 -23.65 7.59
N LEU A 558 11.34 -22.56 7.58
CA LEU A 558 10.86 -21.88 6.37
C LEU A 558 11.56 -20.52 6.17
N THR A 559 12.72 -20.32 6.80
CA THR A 559 13.51 -19.10 6.71
C THR A 559 14.31 -19.08 5.41
N PRO A 560 14.03 -18.22 4.42
CA PRO A 560 14.71 -18.21 3.12
C PRO A 560 16.24 -18.15 3.22
N GLY A 561 16.78 -17.33 4.13
CA GLY A 561 18.23 -17.22 4.33
C GLY A 561 18.94 -18.54 4.72
N ALA A 562 18.21 -19.56 5.20
CA ALA A 562 18.77 -20.89 5.50
C ALA A 562 19.02 -21.73 4.25
N TYR A 563 18.48 -21.33 3.10
CA TYR A 563 18.52 -22.05 1.82
C TYR A 563 19.36 -21.36 0.77
N VAL A 564 19.18 -20.05 0.59
CA VAL A 564 19.77 -19.29 -0.54
C VAL A 564 21.29 -19.09 -0.40
N GLY A 565 21.86 -19.33 0.79
CA GLY A 565 23.28 -19.12 1.03
C GLY A 565 23.67 -17.63 1.07
N VAL A 566 24.93 -17.35 0.81
CA VAL A 566 25.47 -15.98 0.80
C VAL A 566 25.87 -15.63 -0.64
N ALA A 567 25.48 -14.44 -1.10
CA ALA A 567 25.93 -13.95 -2.40
C ALA A 567 27.47 -13.91 -2.43
N PRO A 568 28.11 -14.29 -3.53
CA PRO A 568 29.55 -14.08 -3.71
C PRO A 568 29.86 -12.61 -3.46
N VAL A 569 30.81 -12.34 -2.59
CA VAL A 569 31.33 -10.98 -2.42
C VAL A 569 32.22 -10.74 -3.65
N GLU A 570 31.83 -9.82 -4.51
CA GLU A 570 32.75 -9.32 -5.54
C GLU A 570 33.94 -8.70 -4.80
N ASP A 571 35.14 -9.23 -5.08
CA ASP A 571 36.37 -8.61 -4.61
C ASP A 571 36.51 -7.28 -5.38
N ASP A 572 36.14 -6.19 -4.73
CA ASP A 572 36.25 -4.84 -5.28
C ASP A 572 37.72 -4.40 -5.49
N GLY A 573 38.66 -5.30 -5.23
CA GLY A 573 40.10 -5.05 -5.37
C GLY A 573 40.63 -3.97 -4.40
N VAL A 574 39.79 -3.54 -3.47
CA VAL A 574 40.15 -2.52 -2.49
C VAL A 574 40.88 -3.18 -1.32
N ASP A 575 42.16 -2.88 -1.15
CA ASP A 575 42.88 -3.28 0.06
C ASP A 575 42.19 -2.66 1.29
N PHE A 576 41.59 -3.55 2.11
CA PHE A 576 40.87 -3.15 3.33
C PHE A 576 41.72 -2.24 4.24
N ALA A 577 43.02 -2.54 4.35
CA ALA A 577 43.94 -1.75 5.19
C ALA A 577 44.16 -0.34 4.61
N GLN A 578 44.21 -0.22 3.29
CA GLN A 578 44.30 1.06 2.60
C GLN A 578 43.01 1.86 2.72
N ARG A 579 41.88 1.22 2.51
CA ARG A 579 40.55 1.87 2.64
C ARG A 579 40.28 2.35 4.06
N MET A 580 40.65 1.57 5.06
CA MET A 580 40.54 1.97 6.46
C MET A 580 41.41 3.18 6.80
N LYS A 581 42.62 3.31 6.20
CA LYS A 581 43.46 4.50 6.35
C LYS A 581 42.84 5.73 5.72
N GLU A 582 42.23 5.60 4.55
CA GLU A 582 41.51 6.67 3.86
C GLU A 582 40.29 7.15 4.68
N ILE A 583 39.47 6.23 5.16
CA ILE A 583 38.33 6.53 6.03
C ILE A 583 38.76 7.20 7.32
N HIS A 584 39.85 6.72 7.93
CA HIS A 584 40.39 7.35 9.15
C HIS A 584 40.87 8.79 8.90
N LYS A 585 41.52 9.03 7.76
CA LYS A 585 41.95 10.37 7.36
C LYS A 585 40.75 11.30 7.14
N GLU A 586 39.72 10.82 6.41
CA GLU A 586 38.51 11.57 6.15
C GLU A 586 37.73 11.89 7.45
N LEU A 587 37.69 10.96 8.40
CA LEU A 587 37.15 11.18 9.74
C LEU A 587 37.86 12.28 10.52
N LEU A 588 39.20 12.33 10.46
CA LEU A 588 39.99 13.38 11.10
C LEU A 588 39.76 14.74 10.45
N GLU A 589 39.63 14.80 9.12
CA GLU A 589 39.33 16.03 8.38
C GLU A 589 37.94 16.56 8.74
N LEU A 590 36.92 15.69 8.77
CA LEU A 590 35.54 16.03 9.18
C LEU A 590 35.46 16.48 10.65
N GLN A 591 36.24 15.86 11.54
CA GLN A 591 36.34 16.29 12.94
C GLN A 591 36.94 17.67 13.07
N ALA A 592 38.00 17.96 12.30
CA ALA A 592 38.63 19.28 12.30
C ALA A 592 37.69 20.37 11.78
N GLU A 593 36.92 20.06 10.72
CA GLU A 593 35.92 20.99 10.20
C GLU A 593 34.77 21.21 11.17
N SER A 594 34.27 20.15 11.84
CA SER A 594 33.25 20.23 12.89
C SER A 594 33.69 21.14 14.03
N ASN A 595 34.94 21.01 14.49
CA ASN A 595 35.51 21.86 15.55
C ASN A 595 35.57 23.33 15.11
N ARG A 596 35.97 23.60 13.86
CA ARG A 596 36.03 24.96 13.31
C ARG A 596 34.64 25.59 13.20
N LEU A 597 33.63 24.81 12.77
CA LEU A 597 32.24 25.27 12.73
C LEU A 597 31.71 25.58 14.12
N MET A 598 32.05 24.74 15.12
CA MET A 598 31.65 24.94 16.52
C MET A 598 32.27 26.23 17.10
N GLU A 599 33.54 26.50 16.83
CA GLU A 599 34.19 27.78 17.21
C GLU A 599 33.49 28.98 16.55
N THR A 600 33.12 28.87 15.28
CA THR A 600 32.39 29.92 14.57
C THR A 600 31.01 30.16 15.17
N ILE A 601 30.30 29.10 15.52
CA ILE A 601 28.97 29.18 16.16
C ILE A 601 29.12 29.84 17.55
N SER A 602 30.08 29.40 18.36
CA SER A 602 30.33 29.98 19.68
C SER A 602 30.65 31.47 19.61
N LYS A 603 31.52 31.87 18.65
CA LYS A 603 31.82 33.27 18.43
C LYS A 603 30.60 34.11 18.02
N ASN A 604 29.76 33.56 17.12
CA ASN A 604 28.53 34.24 16.71
C ASN A 604 27.52 34.37 17.86
N LEU A 605 27.43 33.38 18.74
CA LEU A 605 26.56 33.44 19.93
C LEU A 605 27.11 34.50 20.93
N GLU A 606 28.41 34.56 21.17
CA GLU A 606 29.01 35.62 21.98
C GLU A 606 28.74 37.03 21.40
N GLU A 607 28.86 37.20 20.07
CA GLU A 607 28.53 38.45 19.39
C GLU A 607 27.04 38.83 19.49
N MET A 608 26.16 37.85 19.63
CA MET A 608 24.71 38.04 19.84
C MET A 608 24.32 38.26 21.30
N GLY A 609 25.29 38.13 22.24
CA GLY A 609 25.06 38.36 23.67
C GLY A 609 24.38 37.21 24.39
N VAL A 610 24.52 36.01 23.91
CA VAL A 610 23.99 34.75 24.50
C VAL A 610 25.14 33.98 25.15
#